data_b54590fb448257350ac598d84edead29
#
_entry.id   b54590fb448257350ac598d84edead29
#
_cell.length_a   1.000
_cell.length_b   1.000
_cell.length_c   1.000
_cell.angle_alpha   90.00
_cell.angle_beta   90.00
_cell.angle_gamma   90.00
#
_symmetry.space_group_name_H-M   'P 1'
#
loop_
_entity.id
_entity.type
_entity.pdbx_description
1 polymer ?
#
loop_
_entity_poly.entity_id
_entity_poly.type
_entity_poly.pdbx_seq_one_letter_code
_entity_poly.pdbx_strand_id
1 'polypeptide(L)'
;MSFFDTKLMGDLMQRMSDHSRVNKFLTQQTLNITFAMFTFVVFSVVLFLYDKFVFAIFLLGSVLYGAWMTLFLRRRKVLDYELFEQQAINNNKTYEFITSMQEIKLQDCEQRRRWEWEDTQADLFGVQMKSLKLQQMQEAGCIFINETKNTIITVIAATAVIHGDMTLGMMLAIQYIIGQLNTPVDQLMNFFYSLQDVKISLERINEIHQMDDENGKEGLLTSIEDKNEGIDIKNIIFK
;
A
#
# COMPACT_ATOMS: atom_id res chain seq x y z
N MET A 1 28.88 -1.72 8.61
CA MET A 1 28.68 -1.89 10.08
C MET A 1 27.88 -0.73 10.68
N SER A 2 28.29 0.54 10.49
CA SER A 2 27.65 1.70 11.15
C SER A 2 26.12 1.81 10.98
N PHE A 3 25.55 1.37 9.86
CA PHE A 3 24.09 1.36 9.64
C PHE A 3 23.37 0.40 10.60
N PHE A 4 23.89 -0.81 10.75
CA PHE A 4 23.25 -1.81 11.61
C PHE A 4 23.44 -1.50 13.10
N ASP A 5 24.49 -0.77 13.47
CA ASP A 5 24.74 -0.32 14.84
C ASP A 5 23.83 0.85 15.26
N THR A 6 23.34 1.63 14.27
CA THR A 6 22.48 2.80 14.51
C THR A 6 20.99 2.53 14.37
N LYS A 7 20.60 1.44 13.70
CA LYS A 7 19.18 1.11 13.44
C LYS A 7 18.69 -0.01 14.35
N LEU A 8 17.49 0.17 14.87
CA LEU A 8 16.82 -0.82 15.72
C LEU A 8 16.36 -2.02 14.88
N MET A 9 16.36 -3.20 15.48
CA MET A 9 15.94 -4.45 14.80
C MET A 9 14.52 -4.39 14.24
N GLY A 10 13.59 -3.72 14.92
CA GLY A 10 12.22 -3.54 14.44
C GLY A 10 12.13 -2.71 13.16
N ASP A 11 13.00 -1.71 12.97
CA ASP A 11 13.09 -0.94 11.73
C ASP A 11 13.56 -1.83 10.57
N LEU A 12 14.53 -2.71 10.80
CA LEU A 12 14.98 -3.68 9.81
C LEU A 12 13.90 -4.69 9.43
N MET A 13 13.17 -5.22 10.42
CA MET A 13 12.03 -6.11 10.17
C MET A 13 10.93 -5.43 9.35
N GLN A 14 10.68 -4.15 9.60
CA GLN A 14 9.72 -3.38 8.83
C GLN A 14 10.14 -3.20 7.37
N ARG A 15 11.44 -2.99 7.11
CA ARG A 15 12.00 -2.91 5.75
C ARG A 15 11.90 -4.24 4.99
N MET A 16 12.03 -5.37 5.68
CA MET A 16 11.75 -6.69 5.10
C MET A 16 10.28 -6.83 4.70
N SER A 17 9.38 -6.31 5.51
CA SER A 17 7.95 -6.24 5.17
C SER A 17 7.69 -5.36 3.94
N ASP A 18 8.40 -4.23 3.81
CA ASP A 18 8.32 -3.36 2.63
C ASP A 18 8.77 -4.09 1.36
N HIS A 19 9.82 -4.91 1.41
CA HIS A 19 10.23 -5.75 0.27
C HIS A 19 9.12 -6.73 -0.14
N SER A 20 8.46 -7.38 0.82
CA SER A 20 7.31 -8.26 0.54
C SER A 20 6.15 -7.51 -0.12
N ARG A 21 5.91 -6.25 0.27
CA ARG A 21 4.90 -5.37 -0.34
C ARG A 21 5.21 -5.06 -1.80
N VAL A 22 6.46 -4.71 -2.10
CA VAL A 22 6.94 -4.49 -3.47
C VAL A 22 6.78 -5.75 -4.33
N ASN A 23 7.15 -6.90 -3.80
CA ASN A 23 7.02 -8.18 -4.50
C ASN A 23 5.55 -8.51 -4.83
N LYS A 24 4.63 -8.34 -3.87
CA LYS A 24 3.19 -8.53 -4.10
C LYS A 24 2.65 -7.59 -5.18
N PHE A 25 3.10 -6.34 -5.20
CA PHE A 25 2.71 -5.40 -6.24
C PHE A 25 3.16 -5.85 -7.62
N LEU A 26 4.44 -6.20 -7.78
CA LEU A 26 5.00 -6.60 -9.07
C LEU A 26 4.40 -7.90 -9.60
N THR A 27 4.10 -8.87 -8.72
CA THR A 27 3.59 -10.18 -9.14
C THR A 27 2.07 -10.21 -9.29
N GLN A 28 1.35 -9.72 -8.29
CA GLN A 28 -0.11 -9.88 -8.22
C GLN A 28 -0.87 -8.67 -8.77
N GLN A 29 -0.48 -7.46 -8.37
CA GLN A 29 -1.21 -6.26 -8.78
C GLN A 29 -1.00 -5.94 -10.26
N THR A 30 0.22 -6.11 -10.78
CA THR A 30 0.52 -5.87 -12.19
C THR A 30 -0.24 -6.83 -13.10
N LEU A 31 -0.36 -8.09 -12.71
CA LEU A 31 -1.13 -9.07 -13.48
C LEU A 31 -2.63 -8.74 -13.46
N ASN A 32 -3.18 -8.43 -12.29
CA ASN A 32 -4.58 -8.06 -12.14
C ASN A 32 -4.95 -6.83 -12.96
N ILE A 33 -4.11 -5.79 -12.94
CA ILE A 33 -4.38 -4.56 -13.71
C ILE A 33 -4.34 -4.81 -15.22
N THR A 34 -3.47 -5.69 -15.70
CA THR A 34 -3.38 -6.01 -17.12
C THR A 34 -4.69 -6.65 -17.60
N PHE A 35 -5.24 -7.63 -16.87
CA PHE A 35 -6.53 -8.21 -17.16
C PHE A 35 -7.69 -7.21 -17.02
N ALA A 36 -7.66 -6.36 -16.00
CA ALA A 36 -8.66 -5.33 -15.81
C ALA A 36 -8.71 -4.34 -16.98
N MET A 37 -7.54 -3.89 -17.45
CA MET A 37 -7.45 -2.98 -18.60
C MET A 37 -8.00 -3.61 -19.87
N PHE A 38 -7.68 -4.89 -20.13
CA PHE A 38 -8.23 -5.59 -21.27
C PHE A 38 -9.76 -5.68 -21.19
N THR A 39 -10.29 -6.10 -20.05
CA THR A 39 -11.74 -6.19 -19.80
C THR A 39 -12.41 -4.82 -19.93
N PHE A 40 -11.80 -3.78 -19.35
CA PHE A 40 -12.30 -2.41 -19.43
C PHE A 40 -12.41 -1.92 -20.88
N VAL A 41 -11.38 -2.12 -21.71
CA VAL A 41 -11.39 -1.71 -23.11
C VAL A 41 -12.46 -2.44 -23.89
N VAL A 42 -12.55 -3.77 -23.77
CA VAL A 42 -13.55 -4.57 -24.48
C VAL A 42 -14.97 -4.14 -24.14
N PHE A 43 -15.33 -4.07 -22.86
CA PHE A 43 -16.68 -3.68 -22.45
C PHE A 43 -16.99 -2.22 -22.71
N SER A 44 -15.99 -1.31 -22.64
CA SER A 44 -16.17 0.09 -23.00
C SER A 44 -16.50 0.27 -24.49
N VAL A 45 -15.83 -0.47 -25.38
CA VAL A 45 -16.13 -0.45 -26.80
C VAL A 45 -17.53 -1.01 -27.07
N VAL A 46 -17.89 -2.11 -26.42
CA VAL A 46 -19.23 -2.68 -26.56
C VAL A 46 -20.31 -1.69 -26.08
N LEU A 47 -20.13 -1.08 -24.91
CA LEU A 47 -21.06 -0.08 -24.37
C LEU A 47 -21.20 1.13 -25.30
N PHE A 48 -20.09 1.62 -25.87
CA PHE A 48 -20.11 2.72 -26.82
C PHE A 48 -20.88 2.41 -28.11
N LEU A 49 -20.82 1.16 -28.59
CA LEU A 49 -21.57 0.70 -29.76
C LEU A 49 -23.08 0.55 -29.47
N TYR A 50 -23.44 0.18 -28.24
CA TYR A 50 -24.85 0.04 -27.84
C TYR A 50 -25.53 1.40 -27.67
N ASP A 51 -24.96 2.28 -26.86
CA ASP A 51 -25.51 3.63 -26.61
C ASP A 51 -24.40 4.60 -26.19
N LYS A 52 -24.18 5.61 -27.03
CA LYS A 52 -23.16 6.65 -26.80
C LYS A 52 -23.51 7.55 -25.60
N PHE A 53 -24.79 7.77 -25.33
CA PHE A 53 -25.22 8.62 -24.22
C PHE A 53 -25.01 7.92 -22.88
N VAL A 54 -25.36 6.64 -22.78
CA VAL A 54 -25.11 5.81 -21.59
C VAL A 54 -23.59 5.71 -21.34
N PHE A 55 -22.79 5.51 -22.39
CA PHE A 55 -21.33 5.50 -22.27
C PHE A 55 -20.77 6.80 -21.72
N ALA A 56 -21.25 7.96 -22.19
CA ALA A 56 -20.82 9.26 -21.70
C ALA A 56 -21.12 9.46 -20.20
N ILE A 57 -22.30 9.05 -19.75
CA ILE A 57 -22.69 9.10 -18.34
C ILE A 57 -21.82 8.17 -17.49
N PHE A 58 -21.55 6.95 -17.99
CA PHE A 58 -20.66 6.01 -17.31
C PHE A 58 -19.24 6.58 -17.16
N LEU A 59 -18.70 7.17 -18.21
CA LEU A 59 -17.37 7.76 -18.22
C LEU A 59 -17.29 8.96 -17.24
N LEU A 60 -18.29 9.85 -17.27
CA LEU A 60 -18.37 11.00 -16.36
C LEU A 60 -18.45 10.56 -14.89
N GLY A 61 -19.28 9.57 -14.59
CA GLY A 61 -19.38 9.01 -13.26
C GLY A 61 -18.08 8.31 -12.79
N SER A 62 -17.38 7.63 -13.70
CA SER A 62 -16.08 7.01 -13.40
C SER A 62 -14.98 8.04 -13.17
N VAL A 63 -14.99 9.17 -13.88
CA VAL A 63 -14.08 10.29 -13.62
C VAL A 63 -14.38 10.93 -12.26
N LEU A 64 -15.66 11.14 -11.92
CA LEU A 64 -16.05 11.66 -10.61
C LEU A 64 -15.64 10.73 -9.47
N TYR A 65 -15.79 9.42 -9.65
CA TYR A 65 -15.32 8.40 -8.73
C TYR A 65 -13.80 8.49 -8.52
N GLY A 66 -13.03 8.56 -9.60
CA GLY A 66 -11.57 8.72 -9.54
C GLY A 66 -11.15 10.03 -8.86
N ALA A 67 -11.82 11.14 -9.15
CA ALA A 67 -11.57 12.43 -8.51
C ALA A 67 -11.83 12.36 -6.99
N TRP A 68 -12.92 11.72 -6.56
CA TRP A 68 -13.20 11.49 -5.16
C TRP A 68 -12.07 10.71 -4.47
N MET A 69 -11.64 9.61 -5.08
CA MET A 69 -10.55 8.79 -4.58
C MET A 69 -9.25 9.60 -4.39
N THR A 70 -8.89 10.42 -5.37
CA THR A 70 -7.63 11.19 -5.33
C THR A 70 -7.59 12.26 -4.24
N LEU A 71 -8.75 12.79 -3.80
CA LEU A 71 -8.84 13.74 -2.69
C LEU A 71 -8.30 13.16 -1.37
N PHE A 72 -8.42 11.86 -1.17
CA PHE A 72 -7.99 11.20 0.07
C PHE A 72 -6.51 10.77 0.06
N LEU A 73 -5.85 10.72 -1.10
CA LEU A 73 -4.48 10.24 -1.24
C LEU A 73 -3.48 10.99 -0.35
N ARG A 74 -3.61 12.32 -0.26
CA ARG A 74 -2.69 13.14 0.55
C ARG A 74 -2.81 12.85 2.04
N ARG A 75 -4.05 12.72 2.54
CA ARG A 75 -4.30 12.43 3.97
C ARG A 75 -3.87 11.02 4.32
N ARG A 76 -4.11 10.07 3.41
CA ARG A 76 -3.67 8.68 3.56
C ARG A 76 -2.15 8.59 3.68
N LYS A 77 -1.40 9.28 2.83
CA LYS A 77 0.06 9.30 2.88
C LYS A 77 0.59 9.70 4.27
N VAL A 78 0.02 10.73 4.89
CA VAL A 78 0.44 11.17 6.25
C VAL A 78 0.17 10.08 7.28
N LEU A 79 -1.03 9.47 7.24
CA LEU A 79 -1.39 8.40 8.18
C LEU A 79 -0.55 7.13 7.97
N ASP A 80 -0.14 6.82 6.74
CA ASP A 80 0.72 5.69 6.44
C ASP A 80 2.12 5.87 7.05
N TYR A 81 2.67 7.09 7.07
CA TYR A 81 3.93 7.38 7.77
C TYR A 81 3.78 7.25 9.28
N GLU A 82 2.71 7.80 9.87
CA GLU A 82 2.41 7.69 11.30
C GLU A 82 2.23 6.21 11.71
N LEU A 83 1.52 5.44 10.88
CA LEU A 83 1.32 4.01 11.08
C LEU A 83 2.65 3.22 11.00
N PHE A 84 3.51 3.58 10.05
CA PHE A 84 4.82 2.95 9.91
C PHE A 84 5.69 3.18 11.16
N GLU A 85 5.73 4.41 11.67
CA GLU A 85 6.48 4.76 12.88
C GLU A 85 5.99 3.96 14.09
N GLN A 86 4.68 3.93 14.32
CA GLN A 86 4.10 3.17 15.43
C GLN A 86 4.31 1.65 15.29
N GLN A 87 4.27 1.14 14.06
CA GLN A 87 4.57 -0.26 13.78
C GLN A 87 6.02 -0.61 14.09
N ALA A 88 6.97 0.27 13.73
CA ALA A 88 8.38 0.09 14.03
C ALA A 88 8.64 0.08 15.56
N ILE A 89 8.01 1.00 16.31
CA ILE A 89 8.08 1.04 17.77
C ILE A 89 7.54 -0.26 18.37
N ASN A 90 6.39 -0.74 17.90
CA ASN A 90 5.80 -1.99 18.36
C ASN A 90 6.69 -3.20 18.06
N ASN A 91 7.26 -3.28 16.86
CA ASN A 91 8.18 -4.34 16.48
C ASN A 91 9.44 -4.33 17.35
N ASN A 92 10.01 -3.15 17.64
CA ASN A 92 11.16 -3.01 18.52
C ASN A 92 10.88 -3.53 19.93
N LYS A 93 9.75 -3.11 20.53
CA LYS A 93 9.34 -3.57 21.86
C LYS A 93 9.07 -5.08 21.89
N THR A 94 8.44 -5.61 20.84
CA THR A 94 8.20 -7.05 20.72
C THR A 94 9.52 -7.82 20.67
N TYR A 95 10.50 -7.33 19.90
CA TYR A 95 11.84 -7.93 19.83
C TYR A 95 12.55 -7.86 21.19
N GLU A 96 12.51 -6.70 21.86
CA GLU A 96 13.08 -6.52 23.19
C GLU A 96 12.49 -7.52 24.19
N PHE A 97 11.17 -7.72 24.20
CA PHE A 97 10.52 -8.69 25.07
C PHE A 97 10.98 -10.13 24.82
N ILE A 98 11.10 -10.52 23.57
CA ILE A 98 11.50 -11.88 23.23
C ILE A 98 12.96 -12.12 23.67
N THR A 99 13.84 -11.17 23.41
CA THR A 99 15.27 -11.30 23.72
C THR A 99 15.58 -11.18 25.21
N SER A 100 14.85 -10.32 25.93
CA SER A 100 15.05 -10.06 27.36
C SER A 100 14.14 -10.90 28.26
N MET A 101 13.40 -11.88 27.73
CA MET A 101 12.42 -12.64 28.51
C MET A 101 13.03 -13.33 29.73
N GLN A 102 14.26 -13.82 29.61
CA GLN A 102 14.97 -14.47 30.72
C GLN A 102 15.28 -13.47 31.85
N GLU A 103 15.70 -12.27 31.50
CA GLU A 103 16.01 -11.22 32.47
C GLU A 103 14.73 -10.67 33.13
N ILE A 104 13.66 -10.50 32.35
CA ILE A 104 12.35 -10.07 32.83
C ILE A 104 11.86 -11.05 33.91
N LYS A 105 12.00 -12.34 33.66
CA LYS A 105 11.63 -13.43 34.61
C LYS A 105 12.48 -13.43 35.86
N LEU A 106 13.79 -13.20 35.73
CA LEU A 106 14.71 -13.18 36.87
C LEU A 106 14.48 -11.95 37.78
N GLN A 107 14.00 -10.84 37.22
CA GLN A 107 13.77 -9.59 37.94
C GLN A 107 12.31 -9.45 38.45
N ASP A 108 11.43 -10.40 38.15
CA ASP A 108 9.99 -10.39 38.51
C ASP A 108 9.29 -9.08 38.08
N CYS A 109 9.61 -8.58 36.85
CA CYS A 109 9.11 -7.31 36.35
C CYS A 109 8.13 -7.43 35.17
N GLU A 110 7.53 -8.61 34.97
CA GLU A 110 6.62 -8.91 33.85
C GLU A 110 5.44 -7.95 33.77
N GLN A 111 4.86 -7.61 34.92
CA GLN A 111 3.66 -6.79 34.97
C GLN A 111 3.95 -5.35 34.50
N ARG A 112 5.10 -4.79 34.90
CA ARG A 112 5.54 -3.47 34.47
C ARG A 112 5.80 -3.44 32.96
N ARG A 113 6.52 -4.43 32.44
CA ARG A 113 6.84 -4.56 31.02
C ARG A 113 5.58 -4.77 30.17
N ARG A 114 4.60 -5.51 30.68
CA ARG A 114 3.30 -5.68 30.05
C ARG A 114 2.58 -4.34 29.88
N TRP A 115 2.54 -3.48 30.92
CA TRP A 115 1.92 -2.17 30.82
C TRP A 115 2.62 -1.27 29.81
N GLU A 116 3.96 -1.26 29.77
CA GLU A 116 4.72 -0.50 28.76
C GLU A 116 4.40 -0.96 27.33
N TRP A 117 4.11 -2.24 27.15
CA TRP A 117 3.68 -2.77 25.85
C TRP A 117 2.22 -2.43 25.54
N GLU A 118 1.33 -2.49 26.52
CA GLU A 118 -0.08 -2.12 26.37
C GLU A 118 -0.24 -0.67 25.93
N ASP A 119 0.55 0.27 26.47
CA ASP A 119 0.57 1.67 26.03
C ASP A 119 0.95 1.79 24.56
N THR A 120 1.98 1.05 24.11
CA THR A 120 2.38 1.04 22.70
C THR A 120 1.30 0.46 21.79
N GLN A 121 0.59 -0.58 22.25
CA GLN A 121 -0.55 -1.14 21.52
C GLN A 121 -1.71 -0.15 21.44
N ALA A 122 -1.96 0.61 22.49
CA ALA A 122 -2.99 1.64 22.50
C ALA A 122 -2.70 2.77 21.49
N ASP A 123 -1.44 3.21 21.40
CA ASP A 123 -1.01 4.22 20.44
C ASP A 123 -1.13 3.69 18.99
N LEU A 124 -0.65 2.49 18.72
CA LEU A 124 -0.78 1.83 17.43
C LEU A 124 -2.25 1.67 17.03
N PHE A 125 -3.09 1.22 17.95
CA PHE A 125 -4.53 1.10 17.72
C PHE A 125 -5.17 2.45 17.43
N GLY A 126 -4.77 3.52 18.12
CA GLY A 126 -5.23 4.88 17.87
C GLY A 126 -4.98 5.33 16.41
N VAL A 127 -3.77 5.06 15.88
CA VAL A 127 -3.42 5.38 14.49
C VAL A 127 -4.17 4.48 13.51
N GLN A 128 -4.30 3.18 13.80
CA GLN A 128 -5.08 2.25 12.98
C GLN A 128 -6.54 2.68 12.86
N MET A 129 -7.15 3.15 13.97
CA MET A 129 -8.53 3.65 13.97
C MET A 129 -8.70 4.93 13.15
N LYS A 130 -7.71 5.85 13.17
CA LYS A 130 -7.72 7.03 12.29
C LYS A 130 -7.65 6.62 10.81
N SER A 131 -6.79 5.66 10.48
CA SER A 131 -6.63 5.13 9.13
C SER A 131 -7.92 4.43 8.67
N LEU A 132 -8.50 3.58 9.51
CA LEU A 132 -9.76 2.89 9.23
C LEU A 132 -10.90 3.88 8.98
N LYS A 133 -11.04 4.91 9.83
CA LYS A 133 -12.06 5.95 9.67
C LYS A 133 -11.93 6.68 8.33
N LEU A 134 -10.70 7.02 7.93
CA LEU A 134 -10.44 7.66 6.64
C LEU A 134 -10.82 6.74 5.48
N GLN A 135 -10.46 5.47 5.56
CA GLN A 135 -10.80 4.45 4.57
C GLN A 135 -12.33 4.28 4.45
N GLN A 136 -13.04 4.16 5.57
CA GLN A 136 -14.50 4.02 5.58
C GLN A 136 -15.21 5.23 4.98
N MET A 137 -14.76 6.45 5.29
CA MET A 137 -15.33 7.67 4.68
C MET A 137 -15.12 7.71 3.18
N GLN A 138 -13.94 7.32 2.72
CA GLN A 138 -13.62 7.24 1.31
C GLN A 138 -14.47 6.18 0.60
N GLU A 139 -14.57 4.98 1.16
CA GLU A 139 -15.33 3.86 0.61
C GLU A 139 -16.84 4.16 0.53
N ALA A 140 -17.40 4.76 1.58
CA ALA A 140 -18.79 5.19 1.59
C ALA A 140 -19.10 6.19 0.45
N GLY A 141 -18.23 7.16 0.21
CA GLY A 141 -18.38 8.10 -0.91
C GLY A 141 -18.23 7.41 -2.28
N CYS A 142 -17.31 6.45 -2.40
CA CYS A 142 -17.14 5.65 -3.62
C CYS A 142 -18.39 4.84 -3.94
N ILE A 143 -18.95 4.15 -2.95
CA ILE A 143 -20.20 3.38 -3.09
C ILE A 143 -21.35 4.31 -3.50
N PHE A 144 -21.48 5.46 -2.81
CA PHE A 144 -22.53 6.41 -3.13
C PHE A 144 -22.46 6.93 -4.58
N ILE A 145 -21.27 7.30 -5.05
CA ILE A 145 -21.07 7.78 -6.44
C ILE A 145 -21.39 6.67 -7.44
N ASN A 146 -20.90 5.44 -7.17
CA ASN A 146 -21.08 4.30 -8.06
C ASN A 146 -22.55 3.89 -8.16
N GLU A 147 -23.26 3.76 -7.03
CA GLU A 147 -24.68 3.39 -7.02
C GLU A 147 -25.57 4.49 -7.60
N THR A 148 -25.25 5.77 -7.38
CA THR A 148 -25.95 6.89 -8.01
C THR A 148 -25.78 6.85 -9.53
N LYS A 149 -24.57 6.64 -10.03
CA LYS A 149 -24.28 6.45 -11.46
C LYS A 149 -25.10 5.29 -12.05
N ASN A 150 -25.06 4.12 -11.42
CA ASN A 150 -25.77 2.93 -11.88
C ASN A 150 -27.29 3.15 -11.92
N THR A 151 -27.84 3.82 -10.89
CA THR A 151 -29.26 4.15 -10.81
C THR A 151 -29.65 5.11 -11.93
N ILE A 152 -28.89 6.16 -12.18
CA ILE A 152 -29.15 7.12 -13.26
C ILE A 152 -29.18 6.40 -14.61
N ILE A 153 -28.20 5.56 -14.89
CA ILE A 153 -28.13 4.80 -16.16
C ILE A 153 -29.34 3.86 -16.28
N THR A 154 -29.73 3.19 -15.20
CA THR A 154 -30.88 2.30 -15.19
C THR A 154 -32.19 3.06 -15.52
N VAL A 155 -32.38 4.22 -14.91
CA VAL A 155 -33.57 5.06 -15.17
C VAL A 155 -33.59 5.52 -16.63
N ILE A 156 -32.46 5.96 -17.17
CA ILE A 156 -32.38 6.39 -18.58
C ILE A 156 -32.68 5.24 -19.53
N ALA A 157 -32.05 4.06 -19.30
CA ALA A 157 -32.29 2.89 -20.12
C ALA A 157 -33.76 2.41 -20.05
N ALA A 158 -34.37 2.43 -18.85
CA ALA A 158 -35.80 2.10 -18.68
C ALA A 158 -36.71 3.10 -19.41
N THR A 159 -36.41 4.39 -19.35
CA THR A 159 -37.17 5.42 -20.07
C THR A 159 -37.06 5.22 -21.59
N ALA A 160 -35.88 4.90 -22.12
CA ALA A 160 -35.68 4.61 -23.53
C ALA A 160 -36.46 3.36 -23.98
N VAL A 161 -36.60 2.35 -23.13
CA VAL A 161 -37.47 1.18 -23.41
C VAL A 161 -38.92 1.56 -23.47
N ILE A 162 -39.42 2.42 -22.57
CA ILE A 162 -40.81 2.89 -22.55
C ILE A 162 -41.14 3.70 -23.81
N HIS A 163 -40.19 4.50 -24.30
CA HIS A 163 -40.36 5.29 -25.53
C HIS A 163 -40.22 4.45 -26.82
N GLY A 164 -39.76 3.21 -26.69
CA GLY A 164 -39.56 2.31 -27.85
C GLY A 164 -38.23 2.48 -28.58
N ASP A 165 -37.36 3.34 -28.07
CA ASP A 165 -36.02 3.56 -28.66
C ASP A 165 -35.05 2.42 -28.38
N MET A 166 -35.37 1.59 -27.38
CA MET A 166 -34.50 0.48 -26.92
C MET A 166 -35.36 -0.75 -26.59
N THR A 167 -34.84 -1.94 -26.86
CA THR A 167 -35.49 -3.19 -26.43
C THR A 167 -35.18 -3.52 -24.97
N LEU A 168 -36.04 -4.29 -24.31
CA LEU A 168 -35.81 -4.76 -22.94
C LEU A 168 -34.51 -5.58 -22.87
N GLY A 169 -34.18 -6.38 -23.91
CA GLY A 169 -32.93 -7.14 -23.98
C GLY A 169 -31.70 -6.24 -24.02
N MET A 170 -31.74 -5.10 -24.73
CA MET A 170 -30.64 -4.13 -24.74
C MET A 170 -30.44 -3.48 -23.38
N MET A 171 -31.52 -3.12 -22.67
CA MET A 171 -31.46 -2.59 -21.31
C MET A 171 -30.75 -3.59 -20.36
N LEU A 172 -31.14 -4.86 -20.39
CA LEU A 172 -30.49 -5.90 -19.56
C LEU A 172 -29.02 -6.10 -19.93
N ALA A 173 -28.69 -6.05 -21.23
CA ALA A 173 -27.30 -6.12 -21.69
C ALA A 173 -26.47 -4.95 -21.18
N ILE A 174 -27.01 -3.71 -21.23
CA ILE A 174 -26.33 -2.52 -20.69
C ILE A 174 -26.09 -2.67 -19.19
N GLN A 175 -27.08 -3.11 -18.41
CA GLN A 175 -26.89 -3.33 -16.97
C GLN A 175 -25.80 -4.37 -16.66
N TYR A 176 -25.78 -5.47 -17.42
CA TYR A 176 -24.74 -6.47 -17.30
C TYR A 176 -23.35 -5.90 -17.60
N ILE A 177 -23.21 -5.15 -18.70
CA ILE A 177 -21.95 -4.53 -19.11
C ILE A 177 -21.45 -3.53 -18.07
N ILE A 178 -22.34 -2.70 -17.50
CA ILE A 178 -21.98 -1.75 -16.44
C ILE A 178 -21.50 -2.48 -15.19
N GLY A 179 -22.17 -3.57 -14.80
CA GLY A 179 -21.72 -4.42 -13.71
C GLY A 179 -20.31 -4.96 -13.93
N GLN A 180 -20.01 -5.40 -15.16
CA GLN A 180 -18.67 -5.87 -15.54
C GLN A 180 -17.62 -4.75 -15.61
N LEU A 181 -18.00 -3.51 -15.89
CA LEU A 181 -17.10 -2.36 -15.97
C LEU A 181 -16.76 -1.76 -14.59
N ASN A 182 -17.58 -1.95 -13.59
CA ASN A 182 -17.30 -1.43 -12.25
C ASN A 182 -16.05 -2.08 -11.64
N THR A 183 -15.90 -3.39 -11.77
CA THR A 183 -14.73 -4.13 -11.25
C THR A 183 -13.39 -3.64 -11.81
N PRO A 184 -13.18 -3.48 -13.13
CA PRO A 184 -11.96 -2.88 -13.68
C PRO A 184 -11.68 -1.45 -13.17
N VAL A 185 -12.74 -0.63 -12.99
CA VAL A 185 -12.57 0.73 -12.43
C VAL A 185 -12.04 0.67 -11.00
N ASP A 186 -12.60 -0.20 -10.16
CA ASP A 186 -12.12 -0.42 -8.78
C ASP A 186 -10.68 -0.95 -8.76
N GLN A 187 -10.34 -1.88 -9.65
CA GLN A 187 -8.98 -2.42 -9.77
C GLN A 187 -7.96 -1.36 -10.21
N LEU A 188 -8.34 -0.47 -11.13
CA LEU A 188 -7.53 0.68 -11.53
C LEU A 188 -7.24 1.59 -10.33
N MET A 189 -8.26 1.91 -9.53
CA MET A 189 -8.10 2.76 -8.36
C MET A 189 -7.22 2.09 -7.30
N ASN A 190 -7.44 0.81 -7.02
CA ASN A 190 -6.59 0.04 -6.10
C ASN A 190 -5.15 -0.06 -6.58
N PHE A 191 -4.92 -0.13 -7.89
CA PHE A 191 -3.58 -0.08 -8.47
C PHE A 191 -2.88 1.26 -8.17
N PHE A 192 -3.55 2.40 -8.33
CA PHE A 192 -2.99 3.70 -7.99
C PHE A 192 -2.63 3.81 -6.50
N TYR A 193 -3.44 3.24 -5.60
CA TYR A 193 -3.10 3.17 -4.17
C TYR A 193 -1.87 2.32 -3.91
N SER A 194 -1.87 1.10 -4.46
CA SER A 194 -0.74 0.19 -4.32
C SER A 194 0.55 0.78 -4.89
N LEU A 195 0.47 1.52 -5.99
CA LEU A 195 1.61 2.23 -6.57
C LEU A 195 2.17 3.29 -5.61
N GLN A 196 1.30 4.04 -4.92
CA GLN A 196 1.74 5.01 -3.91
C GLN A 196 2.41 4.32 -2.72
N ASP A 197 1.82 3.25 -2.20
CA ASP A 197 2.37 2.47 -1.09
C ASP A 197 3.74 1.87 -1.44
N VAL A 198 3.86 1.32 -2.65
CA VAL A 198 5.12 0.76 -3.18
C VAL A 198 6.17 1.84 -3.37
N LYS A 199 5.79 3.04 -3.86
CA LYS A 199 6.72 4.16 -3.99
C LYS A 199 7.31 4.55 -2.64
N ILE A 200 6.51 4.61 -1.58
CA ILE A 200 6.97 4.89 -0.22
C ILE A 200 7.89 3.77 0.28
N SER A 201 7.53 2.51 0.04
CA SER A 201 8.37 1.36 0.41
C SER A 201 9.70 1.34 -0.33
N LEU A 202 9.71 1.68 -1.63
CA LEU A 202 10.93 1.79 -2.42
C LEU A 202 11.83 2.95 -1.97
N GLU A 203 11.27 4.11 -1.62
CA GLU A 203 12.03 5.23 -1.07
C GLU A 203 12.79 4.81 0.20
N ARG A 204 12.15 4.01 1.08
CA ARG A 204 12.75 3.49 2.31
C ARG A 204 13.81 2.41 2.06
N ILE A 205 13.57 1.50 1.11
CA ILE A 205 14.55 0.49 0.73
C ILE A 205 15.77 1.15 0.06
N ASN A 206 15.54 2.17 -0.77
CA ASN A 206 16.60 2.89 -1.47
C ASN A 206 17.53 3.67 -0.51
N GLU A 207 17.06 4.05 0.68
CA GLU A 207 17.91 4.65 1.71
C GLU A 207 19.12 3.77 2.05
N ILE A 208 18.95 2.43 2.02
CA ILE A 208 20.06 1.48 2.24
C ILE A 208 21.02 1.47 1.06
N HIS A 209 20.51 1.51 -0.17
CA HIS A 209 21.33 1.46 -1.39
C HIS A 209 22.10 2.76 -1.66
N GLN A 210 21.69 3.87 -1.05
CA GLN A 210 22.40 5.16 -1.17
C GLN A 210 23.56 5.32 -0.19
N MET A 211 23.76 4.34 0.70
CA MET A 211 24.89 4.37 1.62
C MET A 211 26.18 3.98 0.91
N ASP A 212 27.26 4.63 1.31
CA ASP A 212 28.59 4.32 0.80
C ASP A 212 28.96 2.85 1.06
N ASP A 213 29.46 2.17 0.04
CA ASP A 213 29.94 0.79 0.17
C ASP A 213 31.18 0.77 1.08
N GLU A 214 31.16 -0.07 2.11
CA GLU A 214 32.30 -0.25 3.02
C GLU A 214 33.55 -0.73 2.27
N ASN A 215 33.37 -1.48 1.19
CA ASN A 215 34.46 -1.99 0.35
C ASN A 215 34.90 -1.02 -0.76
N GLY A 216 34.18 0.11 -0.94
CA GLY A 216 34.45 1.08 -2.00
C GLY A 216 35.61 2.04 -1.72
N LYS A 217 36.27 1.96 -0.57
CA LYS A 217 37.45 2.77 -0.29
C LYS A 217 38.67 2.16 -1.01
N GLU A 218 39.19 2.89 -2.00
CA GLU A 218 40.47 2.55 -2.66
C GLU A 218 41.55 2.36 -1.59
N GLY A 219 42.17 1.19 -1.57
CA GLY A 219 43.26 0.85 -0.65
C GLY A 219 42.94 -0.16 0.45
N LEU A 220 41.72 -0.70 0.48
CA LEU A 220 41.41 -1.84 1.37
C LEU A 220 41.93 -3.13 0.75
N LEU A 221 42.80 -3.83 1.46
CA LEU A 221 43.24 -5.16 1.10
C LEU A 221 42.06 -6.14 1.23
N THR A 222 41.69 -6.78 0.13
CA THR A 222 40.59 -7.78 0.10
C THR A 222 41.03 -9.16 0.59
N SER A 223 42.32 -9.40 0.74
CA SER A 223 42.87 -10.64 1.27
C SER A 223 44.22 -10.38 1.98
N ILE A 224 44.49 -11.13 3.03
CA ILE A 224 45.81 -11.17 3.67
C ILE A 224 46.63 -12.12 2.81
N GLU A 225 47.59 -11.57 2.04
CA GLU A 225 48.41 -12.34 1.11
C GLU A 225 49.46 -13.24 1.83
N ASP A 226 49.86 -12.87 3.03
CA ASP A 226 50.81 -13.68 3.80
C ASP A 226 50.23 -14.10 5.16
N LYS A 227 50.00 -15.41 5.32
CA LYS A 227 49.47 -15.99 6.57
C LYS A 227 50.45 -15.98 7.74
N ASN A 228 51.72 -15.63 7.49
CA ASN A 228 52.78 -15.66 8.50
C ASN A 228 53.13 -14.27 9.07
N GLU A 229 52.59 -13.20 8.53
CA GLU A 229 52.76 -11.87 9.11
C GLU A 229 51.74 -11.61 10.23
N GLY A 230 52.23 -11.20 11.39
CA GLY A 230 51.39 -10.82 12.51
C GLY A 230 50.67 -9.49 12.25
N ILE A 231 49.56 -9.25 12.94
CA ILE A 231 48.85 -7.97 12.88
C ILE A 231 49.62 -6.93 13.69
N ASP A 232 50.25 -5.96 13.01
CA ASP A 232 50.97 -4.84 13.66
C ASP A 232 50.04 -3.60 13.67
N ILE A 233 49.62 -3.20 14.87
CA ILE A 233 48.68 -2.10 15.09
C ILE A 233 49.46 -0.87 15.55
N LYS A 234 49.65 0.11 14.67
CA LYS A 234 50.33 1.39 14.96
C LYS A 234 49.36 2.58 14.85
N ASN A 235 49.35 3.43 15.87
CA ASN A 235 48.66 4.72 15.89
C ASN A 235 47.13 4.64 15.66
N ILE A 236 46.40 3.81 16.41
CA ILE A 236 44.92 3.86 16.42
C ILE A 236 44.48 5.02 17.27
N ILE A 237 43.77 5.96 16.67
CA ILE A 237 43.00 7.01 17.36
C ILE A 237 41.51 6.62 17.30
N PHE A 238 40.97 6.24 18.44
CA PHE A 238 39.53 6.09 18.60
C PHE A 238 38.88 7.49 18.67
N LYS A 239 37.94 7.79 17.79
CA LYS A 239 37.11 8.98 17.82
C LYS A 239 35.73 8.62 18.27
#